data_495b8fd515c7a17003c90101752346e9
#
_entry.id   495b8fd515c7a17003c90101752346e9
#
_cell.length_a   1.000
_cell.length_b   1.000
_cell.length_c   1.000
_cell.angle_alpha   90.00
_cell.angle_beta   90.00
_cell.angle_gamma   90.00
#
_symmetry.space_group_name_H-M   'P 1'
#
loop_
_entity.id
_entity.type
_entity.pdbx_description
1 polymer ?
#
loop_
_entity_poly.entity_id
_entity_poly.type
_entity_poly.pdbx_seq_one_letter_code
_entity_poly.pdbx_strand_id
1 'polypeptide(L)'
;MGAWEVVKKTAEMNVIRSTWAFKIKRYPDGLIKKFKARFCARGDMQIEGVDFFETYAPVVQWTTVRLMLILEVLLDLKSKQGDVTAAFLHSDLEEGENVYVEMPTGFRKEGHVLSLKKTLYGLRQSPRAFWKYLVKKMESVGLHQSEFDPCLFIGETVIAVAFVDDILFWSVDEKDIHEKALALRNQGVLLEEEEDAAGFLGVDIQKNEDGLTELKQEGLINRIVEALGLQDSAVKYTPAEGTPLVRDTDGEPFPQTFNYASVIGMLLYLAGHSRPDIAYAVNMAARYMFSPRSIHEKAVKRIGRYLKATRSRGIVLRPSENVLKIDAYPDADFAGMWGHEENTDPSSVKSRTGFVINVADCPVLWVSKLQNGCTAQSTMEAEIIALNHCCRELFPLMDMVTSLSTAVGLPQPMTTMRVCVHEDNAGALVLANTLPPQYTPRSKFYAIKTIWMREEFVKRKDILTVMKIDTVEQLGDIFTKGLPKATFEYLRNKLMGW
;
A
#
# COMPACT_ATOMS: atom_id res chain seq x y z
N MET A 1 -30.93 1.07 -15.54
CA MET A 1 -30.46 0.50 -14.25
C MET A 1 -31.54 0.57 -13.14
N GLY A 2 -32.58 1.45 -13.24
CA GLY A 2 -33.66 1.51 -12.22
C GLY A 2 -33.15 1.87 -10.82
N ALA A 3 -32.18 2.80 -10.72
CA ALA A 3 -31.48 3.06 -9.48
C ALA A 3 -32.31 3.80 -8.41
N TRP A 4 -33.39 4.46 -8.81
CA TRP A 4 -34.28 5.20 -7.90
C TRP A 4 -35.69 5.35 -8.46
N GLU A 5 -36.63 5.72 -7.59
CA GLU A 5 -37.98 6.18 -7.92
C GLU A 5 -38.18 7.60 -7.43
N VAL A 6 -38.99 8.37 -8.17
CA VAL A 6 -39.41 9.73 -7.75
C VAL A 6 -40.65 9.62 -6.89
N VAL A 7 -40.55 9.97 -5.60
CA VAL A 7 -41.64 9.86 -4.64
C VAL A 7 -41.96 11.22 -4.01
N LYS A 8 -43.20 11.38 -3.50
CA LYS A 8 -43.56 12.57 -2.71
C LYS A 8 -42.79 12.58 -1.39
N LYS A 9 -42.22 13.72 -1.04
CA LYS A 9 -41.55 13.91 0.27
C LYS A 9 -42.59 13.87 1.38
N THR A 10 -42.33 13.12 2.43
CA THR A 10 -43.08 13.10 3.68
C THR A 10 -42.24 13.69 4.85
N ALA A 11 -42.88 14.02 5.98
CA ALA A 11 -42.17 14.57 7.13
C ALA A 11 -41.25 13.56 7.84
N GLU A 12 -41.49 12.27 7.64
CA GLU A 12 -40.73 11.16 8.26
C GLU A 12 -39.45 10.81 7.51
N MET A 13 -39.31 11.30 6.26
CA MET A 13 -38.14 10.98 5.42
C MET A 13 -36.91 11.77 5.86
N ASN A 14 -35.82 11.09 6.19
CA ASN A 14 -34.50 11.72 6.25
C ASN A 14 -33.98 11.92 4.81
N VAL A 15 -34.02 13.19 4.33
CA VAL A 15 -33.62 13.51 2.95
C VAL A 15 -32.23 14.10 2.93
N ILE A 16 -31.27 13.35 2.43
CA ILE A 16 -29.89 13.80 2.25
C ILE A 16 -29.75 14.63 0.98
N ARG A 17 -28.83 15.60 1.00
CA ARG A 17 -28.57 16.45 -0.17
C ARG A 17 -27.81 15.67 -1.24
N SER A 18 -27.88 16.19 -2.45
CA SER A 18 -27.13 15.71 -3.60
C SER A 18 -26.17 16.76 -4.14
N THR A 19 -25.18 16.30 -4.89
CA THR A 19 -24.22 17.17 -5.57
C THR A 19 -23.80 16.56 -6.92
N TRP A 20 -23.36 17.43 -7.84
CA TRP A 20 -22.70 17.02 -9.06
C TRP A 20 -21.18 17.06 -8.89
N ALA A 21 -20.49 15.98 -9.23
CA ALA A 21 -19.04 15.93 -9.32
C ALA A 21 -18.65 15.93 -10.81
N PHE A 22 -18.05 17.03 -11.26
CA PHE A 22 -17.59 17.20 -12.63
C PHE A 22 -16.09 16.98 -12.73
N LYS A 23 -15.64 16.21 -13.73
CA LYS A 23 -14.23 15.99 -14.01
C LYS A 23 -13.98 16.01 -15.53
N ILE A 24 -12.95 16.71 -15.94
CA ILE A 24 -12.43 16.65 -17.32
C ILE A 24 -11.30 15.61 -17.33
N LYS A 25 -11.49 14.52 -18.07
CA LYS A 25 -10.39 13.58 -18.39
C LYS A 25 -9.65 14.12 -19.61
N ARG A 26 -8.31 14.09 -19.55
CA ARG A 26 -7.44 14.53 -20.64
C ARG A 26 -6.56 13.39 -21.09
N TYR A 27 -6.14 13.42 -22.34
CA TYR A 27 -5.04 12.60 -22.85
C TYR A 27 -3.69 13.10 -22.29
N PRO A 28 -2.60 12.32 -22.42
CA PRO A 28 -1.26 12.75 -21.99
C PRO A 28 -0.77 14.04 -22.66
N ASP A 29 -1.20 14.30 -23.89
CA ASP A 29 -0.92 15.51 -24.67
C ASP A 29 -1.71 16.75 -24.20
N GLY A 30 -2.61 16.59 -23.20
CA GLY A 30 -3.44 17.65 -22.63
C GLY A 30 -4.79 17.86 -23.33
N LEU A 31 -5.06 17.21 -24.44
CA LEU A 31 -6.36 17.28 -25.12
C LEU A 31 -7.47 16.66 -24.26
N ILE A 32 -8.69 17.17 -24.41
CA ILE A 32 -9.84 16.68 -23.66
C ILE A 32 -10.26 15.31 -24.21
N LYS A 33 -10.14 14.26 -23.37
CA LYS A 33 -10.61 12.91 -23.68
C LYS A 33 -12.12 12.76 -23.44
N LYS A 34 -12.61 13.26 -22.28
CA LYS A 34 -14.01 13.05 -21.85
C LYS A 34 -14.40 14.03 -20.75
N PHE A 35 -15.62 14.57 -20.84
CA PHE A 35 -16.29 15.21 -19.72
C PHE A 35 -17.01 14.13 -18.89
N LYS A 36 -16.76 14.07 -17.59
CA LYS A 36 -17.40 13.13 -16.67
C LYS A 36 -18.22 13.90 -15.65
N ALA A 37 -19.52 13.62 -15.58
CA ALA A 37 -20.43 14.12 -14.56
C ALA A 37 -20.92 12.93 -13.72
N ARG A 38 -20.80 13.03 -12.41
CA ARG A 38 -21.34 12.05 -11.47
C ARG A 38 -22.35 12.72 -10.57
N PHE A 39 -23.53 12.14 -10.51
CA PHE A 39 -24.52 12.46 -9.51
C PHE A 39 -24.17 11.75 -8.22
N CYS A 40 -23.99 12.49 -7.12
CA CYS A 40 -23.50 11.96 -5.85
C CYS A 40 -24.41 12.35 -4.71
N ALA A 41 -24.66 11.43 -3.79
CA ALA A 41 -25.30 11.73 -2.53
C ALA A 41 -24.28 12.34 -1.54
N ARG A 42 -24.76 13.17 -0.60
CA ARG A 42 -23.97 13.70 0.53
C ARG A 42 -23.96 12.70 1.68
N GLY A 43 -23.13 11.66 1.58
CA GLY A 43 -23.00 10.61 2.60
C GLY A 43 -22.56 11.11 3.97
N ASP A 44 -21.94 12.29 4.04
CA ASP A 44 -21.64 12.99 5.29
C ASP A 44 -22.89 13.41 6.09
N MET A 45 -24.06 13.44 5.44
CA MET A 45 -25.36 13.74 6.05
C MET A 45 -26.15 12.49 6.43
N GLN A 46 -25.66 11.29 6.12
CA GLN A 46 -26.33 10.05 6.50
C GLN A 46 -26.23 9.78 8.01
N ILE A 47 -27.31 9.23 8.56
CA ILE A 47 -27.44 8.87 9.97
C ILE A 47 -27.26 7.36 10.09
N GLU A 48 -26.29 6.93 10.91
CA GLU A 48 -26.08 5.51 11.24
C GLU A 48 -27.31 4.94 11.97
N GLY A 49 -27.69 3.73 11.63
CA GLY A 49 -28.89 3.05 12.14
C GLY A 49 -30.21 3.48 11.50
N VAL A 50 -30.18 4.48 10.55
CA VAL A 50 -31.33 4.95 9.78
C VAL A 50 -31.09 4.78 8.28
N ASP A 51 -30.03 5.40 7.77
CA ASP A 51 -29.69 5.44 6.33
C ASP A 51 -28.69 4.35 5.95
N PHE A 52 -27.93 3.83 6.90
CA PHE A 52 -26.95 2.75 6.73
C PHE A 52 -26.64 2.09 8.08
N PHE A 53 -26.16 0.84 8.04
CA PHE A 53 -25.79 0.07 9.24
C PHE A 53 -24.30 -0.28 9.25
N GLU A 54 -23.73 -0.67 8.11
CA GLU A 54 -22.34 -1.03 7.96
C GLU A 54 -21.73 -0.42 6.71
N THR A 55 -20.43 -0.08 6.79
CA THR A 55 -19.73 0.60 5.68
C THR A 55 -18.42 -0.07 5.28
N TYR A 56 -17.95 -1.06 6.07
CA TYR A 56 -16.66 -1.69 5.80
C TYR A 56 -16.64 -2.39 4.45
N ALA A 57 -15.69 -2.02 3.63
CA ALA A 57 -15.29 -2.72 2.41
C ALA A 57 -13.77 -2.92 2.44
N PRO A 58 -13.26 -4.09 2.07
CA PRO A 58 -11.82 -4.29 1.99
C PRO A 58 -11.23 -3.41 0.89
N VAL A 59 -9.97 -3.08 1.05
CA VAL A 59 -9.14 -2.44 0.04
C VAL A 59 -7.95 -3.34 -0.25
N VAL A 60 -7.52 -3.38 -1.50
CA VAL A 60 -6.39 -4.20 -1.91
C VAL A 60 -5.11 -3.81 -1.17
N GLN A 61 -4.35 -4.80 -0.76
CA GLN A 61 -3.02 -4.58 -0.22
C GLN A 61 -2.01 -4.39 -1.36
N TRP A 62 -1.20 -3.33 -1.27
CA TRP A 62 -0.14 -3.11 -2.27
C TRP A 62 0.91 -4.22 -2.29
N THR A 63 1.06 -4.96 -1.21
CA THR A 63 1.86 -6.19 -1.15
C THR A 63 1.38 -7.20 -2.17
N THR A 64 0.05 -7.43 -2.24
CA THR A 64 -0.58 -8.32 -3.22
C THR A 64 -0.35 -7.84 -4.66
N VAL A 65 -0.57 -6.55 -4.91
CA VAL A 65 -0.35 -5.97 -6.26
C VAL A 65 1.10 -6.11 -6.71
N ARG A 66 2.06 -5.73 -5.84
CA ARG A 66 3.49 -5.86 -6.18
C ARG A 66 3.92 -7.31 -6.35
N LEU A 67 3.43 -8.21 -5.50
CA LEU A 67 3.68 -9.64 -5.67
C LEU A 67 3.22 -10.13 -7.04
N MET A 68 1.99 -9.82 -7.44
CA MET A 68 1.46 -10.23 -8.74
C MET A 68 2.24 -9.66 -9.91
N LEU A 69 2.68 -8.39 -9.85
CA LEU A 69 3.52 -7.77 -10.87
C LEU A 69 4.92 -8.40 -10.95
N ILE A 70 5.49 -8.83 -9.82
CA ILE A 70 6.76 -9.57 -9.79
C ILE A 70 6.57 -10.95 -10.40
N LEU A 71 5.49 -11.66 -10.06
CA LEU A 71 5.16 -12.95 -10.64
C LEU A 71 4.86 -12.85 -12.15
N GLU A 72 4.24 -11.76 -12.60
CA GLU A 72 4.06 -11.48 -14.03
C GLU A 72 5.39 -11.48 -14.78
N VAL A 73 6.39 -10.74 -14.26
CA VAL A 73 7.72 -10.69 -14.91
C VAL A 73 8.46 -12.02 -14.76
N LEU A 74 8.44 -12.65 -13.58
CA LEU A 74 9.16 -13.88 -13.28
C LEU A 74 8.65 -15.08 -14.09
N LEU A 75 7.35 -15.14 -14.35
CA LEU A 75 6.67 -16.29 -14.95
C LEU A 75 6.14 -16.00 -16.36
N ASP A 76 6.45 -14.84 -16.92
CA ASP A 76 5.91 -14.35 -18.21
C ASP A 76 4.37 -14.43 -18.30
N LEU A 77 3.67 -14.08 -17.20
CA LEU A 77 2.22 -14.06 -17.22
C LEU A 77 1.73 -12.90 -18.10
N LYS A 78 0.56 -13.10 -18.70
CA LYS A 78 -0.15 -12.05 -19.40
C LYS A 78 -1.06 -11.34 -18.42
N SER A 79 -1.18 -10.01 -18.54
CA SER A 79 -2.03 -9.20 -17.69
C SER A 79 -2.94 -8.30 -18.50
N LYS A 80 -4.14 -8.03 -17.97
CA LYS A 80 -5.11 -7.07 -18.50
C LYS A 80 -5.77 -6.30 -17.37
N GLN A 81 -6.18 -5.07 -17.66
CA GLN A 81 -6.97 -4.26 -16.75
C GLN A 81 -8.42 -4.20 -17.22
N GLY A 82 -9.35 -4.24 -16.29
CA GLY A 82 -10.78 -4.05 -16.52
C GLY A 82 -11.35 -2.96 -15.63
N ASP A 83 -12.19 -2.10 -16.19
CA ASP A 83 -12.94 -1.05 -15.46
C ASP A 83 -14.43 -1.43 -15.40
N VAL A 84 -15.02 -1.45 -14.19
CA VAL A 84 -16.44 -1.72 -14.03
C VAL A 84 -17.21 -0.42 -14.14
N THR A 85 -17.88 -0.22 -15.29
CA THR A 85 -18.65 0.99 -15.54
C THR A 85 -19.80 1.15 -14.55
N ALA A 86 -19.87 2.33 -13.90
CA ALA A 86 -20.91 2.70 -12.94
C ALA A 86 -21.06 1.73 -11.76
N ALA A 87 -19.96 1.26 -11.21
CA ALA A 87 -19.84 0.21 -10.21
C ALA A 87 -20.92 0.26 -9.12
N PHE A 88 -21.09 1.39 -8.44
CA PHE A 88 -22.07 1.49 -7.34
C PHE A 88 -23.54 1.37 -7.77
N LEU A 89 -23.87 1.56 -9.05
CA LEU A 89 -25.24 1.39 -9.55
C LEU A 89 -25.61 -0.08 -9.87
N HIS A 90 -24.69 -1.00 -9.69
CA HIS A 90 -24.95 -2.43 -9.82
C HIS A 90 -25.57 -3.06 -8.56
N SER A 91 -25.27 -2.50 -7.39
CA SER A 91 -25.64 -3.06 -6.10
C SER A 91 -26.95 -2.50 -5.59
N ASP A 92 -27.83 -3.37 -5.09
CA ASP A 92 -29.04 -2.97 -4.39
C ASP A 92 -28.67 -2.48 -2.98
N LEU A 93 -29.54 -1.64 -2.38
CA LEU A 93 -29.48 -1.32 -0.96
C LEU A 93 -29.72 -2.59 -0.13
N GLU A 94 -29.10 -2.68 1.05
CA GLU A 94 -29.33 -3.82 1.95
C GLU A 94 -30.75 -3.74 2.57
N GLU A 95 -31.26 -4.89 2.99
CA GLU A 95 -32.60 -4.96 3.60
C GLU A 95 -32.67 -4.05 4.85
N GLY A 96 -33.70 -3.23 4.92
CA GLY A 96 -33.89 -2.25 5.99
C GLY A 96 -33.28 -0.87 5.72
N GLU A 97 -32.44 -0.72 4.70
CA GLU A 97 -31.93 0.60 4.30
C GLU A 97 -32.95 1.37 3.47
N ASN A 98 -33.31 2.56 3.93
CA ASN A 98 -34.22 3.46 3.23
C ASN A 98 -33.54 4.81 3.03
N VAL A 99 -33.01 5.04 1.84
CA VAL A 99 -32.24 6.25 1.53
C VAL A 99 -33.02 7.16 0.60
N TYR A 100 -33.28 8.38 1.06
CA TYR A 100 -33.93 9.43 0.28
C TYR A 100 -32.94 10.54 -0.05
N VAL A 101 -32.88 10.94 -1.32
CA VAL A 101 -31.92 11.93 -1.80
C VAL A 101 -32.66 13.07 -2.50
N GLU A 102 -32.21 14.30 -2.26
CA GLU A 102 -32.73 15.46 -3.03
C GLU A 102 -32.48 15.23 -4.53
N MET A 103 -33.49 15.57 -5.32
CA MET A 103 -33.33 15.58 -6.78
C MET A 103 -32.19 16.52 -7.19
N PRO A 104 -31.38 16.14 -8.20
CA PRO A 104 -30.22 16.93 -8.60
C PRO A 104 -30.66 18.31 -9.16
N THR A 105 -29.80 19.30 -8.97
CA THR A 105 -30.00 20.62 -9.53
C THR A 105 -30.20 20.52 -11.05
N GLY A 106 -31.20 21.18 -11.58
CA GLY A 106 -31.64 21.11 -12.99
C GLY A 106 -32.78 20.10 -13.25
N PHE A 107 -33.07 19.19 -12.30
CA PHE A 107 -34.12 18.16 -12.43
C PHE A 107 -35.08 18.15 -11.25
N ARG A 108 -35.10 19.20 -10.43
CA ARG A 108 -35.95 19.29 -9.24
C ARG A 108 -37.43 19.33 -9.59
N LYS A 109 -38.22 18.54 -8.85
CA LYS A 109 -39.68 18.58 -8.87
C LYS A 109 -40.14 18.93 -7.47
N GLU A 110 -40.94 19.97 -7.34
CA GLU A 110 -41.41 20.46 -6.05
C GLU A 110 -42.11 19.35 -5.24
N GLY A 111 -41.81 19.28 -3.96
CA GLY A 111 -42.37 18.28 -3.04
C GLY A 111 -41.99 16.82 -3.32
N HIS A 112 -40.99 16.58 -4.19
CA HIS A 112 -40.53 15.22 -4.54
C HIS A 112 -39.06 14.99 -4.21
N VAL A 113 -38.72 13.75 -3.96
CA VAL A 113 -37.36 13.26 -3.68
C VAL A 113 -37.11 11.96 -4.45
N LEU A 114 -35.85 11.54 -4.49
CA LEU A 114 -35.47 10.23 -5.02
C LEU A 114 -35.46 9.22 -3.87
N SER A 115 -36.24 8.15 -3.98
CA SER A 115 -36.11 6.95 -3.15
C SER A 115 -35.17 6.00 -3.86
N LEU A 116 -34.00 5.75 -3.28
CA LEU A 116 -32.99 4.90 -3.89
C LEU A 116 -33.40 3.42 -3.81
N LYS A 117 -33.17 2.66 -4.89
CA LYS A 117 -33.29 1.21 -4.95
C LYS A 117 -31.90 0.55 -4.99
N LYS A 118 -30.93 1.28 -5.54
CA LYS A 118 -29.54 0.86 -5.66
C LYS A 118 -28.65 1.85 -4.95
N THR A 119 -27.44 1.41 -4.62
CA THR A 119 -26.43 2.31 -4.07
C THR A 119 -26.04 3.39 -5.10
N LEU A 120 -25.54 4.51 -4.59
CA LEU A 120 -25.17 5.68 -5.40
C LEU A 120 -23.78 6.19 -4.95
N TYR A 121 -23.07 6.83 -5.86
CA TYR A 121 -21.85 7.52 -5.52
C TYR A 121 -22.06 8.48 -4.36
N GLY A 122 -21.13 8.44 -3.38
CA GLY A 122 -21.14 9.30 -2.21
C GLY A 122 -21.89 8.76 -0.99
N LEU A 123 -22.66 7.68 -1.09
CA LEU A 123 -23.19 6.98 0.09
C LEU A 123 -22.07 6.23 0.82
N ARG A 124 -22.15 6.17 2.14
CA ARG A 124 -21.14 5.50 2.99
C ARG A 124 -21.08 3.99 2.78
N GLN A 125 -22.22 3.33 2.56
CA GLN A 125 -22.32 1.89 2.34
C GLN A 125 -22.07 1.45 0.89
N SER A 126 -22.02 2.36 -0.08
CA SER A 126 -21.86 1.97 -1.50
C SER A 126 -20.63 1.10 -1.78
N PRO A 127 -19.44 1.38 -1.20
CA PRO A 127 -18.28 0.51 -1.40
C PRO A 127 -18.52 -0.93 -0.92
N ARG A 128 -19.15 -1.09 0.26
CA ARG A 128 -19.48 -2.39 0.85
C ARG A 128 -20.46 -3.18 -0.01
N ALA A 129 -21.55 -2.54 -0.42
CA ALA A 129 -22.57 -3.18 -1.23
C ALA A 129 -22.01 -3.62 -2.59
N PHE A 130 -21.19 -2.78 -3.21
CA PHE A 130 -20.53 -3.12 -4.48
C PHE A 130 -19.52 -4.26 -4.29
N TRP A 131 -18.73 -4.26 -3.24
CA TRP A 131 -17.79 -5.35 -2.94
C TRP A 131 -18.52 -6.70 -2.79
N LYS A 132 -19.62 -6.74 -2.02
CA LYS A 132 -20.47 -7.96 -1.91
C LYS A 132 -21.02 -8.42 -3.28
N TYR A 133 -21.47 -7.46 -4.09
CA TYR A 133 -21.93 -7.76 -5.45
C TYR A 133 -20.80 -8.36 -6.29
N LEU A 134 -19.63 -7.73 -6.28
CA LEU A 134 -18.47 -8.18 -7.07
C LEU A 134 -18.01 -9.58 -6.64
N VAL A 135 -17.86 -9.84 -5.33
CA VAL A 135 -17.50 -11.16 -4.81
C VAL A 135 -18.46 -12.23 -5.33
N LYS A 136 -19.77 -12.00 -5.22
CA LYS A 136 -20.78 -12.95 -5.73
C LYS A 136 -20.62 -13.21 -7.24
N LYS A 137 -20.29 -12.20 -8.02
CA LYS A 137 -20.07 -12.34 -9.47
C LYS A 137 -18.77 -13.07 -9.79
N MET A 138 -17.68 -12.75 -9.09
CA MET A 138 -16.41 -13.47 -9.21
C MET A 138 -16.55 -14.94 -8.90
N GLU A 139 -17.21 -15.27 -7.79
CA GLU A 139 -17.47 -16.66 -7.40
C GLU A 139 -18.32 -17.42 -8.44
N SER A 140 -19.34 -16.76 -9.03
CA SER A 140 -20.19 -17.37 -10.05
C SER A 140 -19.46 -17.75 -11.35
N VAL A 141 -18.26 -17.20 -11.57
CA VAL A 141 -17.40 -17.54 -12.71
C VAL A 141 -16.16 -18.33 -12.30
N GLY A 142 -16.12 -18.87 -11.07
CA GLY A 142 -15.05 -19.71 -10.56
C GLY A 142 -13.79 -18.94 -10.18
N LEU A 143 -13.93 -17.68 -9.75
CA LEU A 143 -12.88 -16.88 -9.13
C LEU A 143 -13.17 -16.74 -7.63
N HIS A 144 -12.45 -17.48 -6.80
CA HIS A 144 -12.67 -17.57 -5.36
C HIS A 144 -11.81 -16.60 -4.60
N GLN A 145 -12.36 -15.99 -3.56
CA GLN A 145 -11.69 -15.03 -2.71
C GLN A 145 -10.55 -15.70 -1.91
N SER A 146 -9.40 -15.07 -1.87
CA SER A 146 -8.25 -15.54 -1.07
C SER A 146 -8.48 -15.26 0.43
N GLU A 147 -7.97 -16.14 1.28
CA GLU A 147 -7.95 -15.95 2.74
C GLU A 147 -6.95 -14.88 3.19
N PHE A 148 -5.95 -14.56 2.35
CA PHE A 148 -4.85 -13.64 2.69
C PHE A 148 -5.15 -12.17 2.34
N ASP A 149 -5.85 -11.95 1.24
CA ASP A 149 -6.32 -10.63 0.82
C ASP A 149 -7.72 -10.77 0.22
N PRO A 150 -8.75 -10.18 0.83
CA PRO A 150 -10.12 -10.25 0.32
C PRO A 150 -10.29 -9.70 -1.10
N CYS A 151 -9.36 -8.87 -1.58
CA CYS A 151 -9.38 -8.31 -2.93
C CYS A 151 -8.64 -9.17 -3.97
N LEU A 152 -8.01 -10.26 -3.55
CA LEU A 152 -7.37 -11.26 -4.40
C LEU A 152 -8.34 -12.40 -4.68
N PHE A 153 -8.56 -12.72 -5.95
CA PHE A 153 -9.42 -13.80 -6.41
C PHE A 153 -8.59 -14.79 -7.24
N ILE A 154 -8.77 -16.08 -6.96
CA ILE A 154 -7.99 -17.16 -7.55
C ILE A 154 -8.94 -18.14 -8.22
N GLY A 155 -8.73 -18.40 -9.51
CA GLY A 155 -9.41 -19.42 -10.30
C GLY A 155 -8.44 -20.47 -10.81
N GLU A 156 -8.92 -21.40 -11.64
CA GLU A 156 -8.10 -22.49 -12.22
C GLU A 156 -7.01 -21.99 -13.17
N THR A 157 -7.30 -20.94 -13.97
CA THR A 157 -6.38 -20.41 -14.98
C THR A 157 -6.15 -18.91 -14.86
N VAL A 158 -6.99 -18.21 -14.08
CA VAL A 158 -6.95 -16.75 -13.96
C VAL A 158 -6.83 -16.33 -12.50
N ILE A 159 -5.98 -15.38 -12.22
CA ILE A 159 -5.90 -14.64 -10.96
C ILE A 159 -6.42 -13.24 -11.21
N ALA A 160 -7.19 -12.68 -10.27
CA ALA A 160 -7.68 -11.30 -10.36
C ALA A 160 -7.46 -10.55 -9.03
N VAL A 161 -7.10 -9.27 -9.15
CA VAL A 161 -7.02 -8.35 -8.00
C VAL A 161 -7.97 -7.19 -8.27
N ALA A 162 -8.93 -6.98 -7.37
CA ALA A 162 -9.97 -5.97 -7.54
C ALA A 162 -9.83 -4.81 -6.54
N PHE A 163 -9.94 -3.59 -7.02
CA PHE A 163 -10.08 -2.38 -6.21
C PHE A 163 -11.27 -1.56 -6.71
N VAL A 164 -12.41 -1.73 -6.07
CA VAL A 164 -13.69 -1.11 -6.43
C VAL A 164 -14.02 -1.40 -7.91
N ASP A 165 -13.90 -0.39 -8.79
CA ASP A 165 -14.19 -0.48 -10.22
C ASP A 165 -13.00 -0.97 -11.07
N ASP A 166 -11.77 -0.90 -10.58
CA ASP A 166 -10.56 -1.35 -11.27
C ASP A 166 -10.23 -2.81 -10.93
N ILE A 167 -10.02 -3.66 -11.94
CA ILE A 167 -9.65 -5.07 -11.77
C ILE A 167 -8.43 -5.37 -12.63
N LEU A 168 -7.40 -5.96 -12.04
CA LEU A 168 -6.26 -6.51 -12.75
C LEU A 168 -6.40 -8.03 -12.85
N PHE A 169 -6.18 -8.59 -14.04
CA PHE A 169 -6.23 -10.02 -14.32
C PHE A 169 -4.86 -10.52 -14.76
N TRP A 170 -4.52 -11.74 -14.35
CA TRP A 170 -3.32 -12.46 -14.78
C TRP A 170 -3.62 -13.89 -15.17
N SER A 171 -2.96 -14.39 -16.21
CA SER A 171 -2.99 -15.78 -16.65
C SER A 171 -1.73 -16.12 -17.42
N VAL A 172 -1.47 -17.40 -17.62
CA VAL A 172 -0.45 -17.89 -18.55
C VAL A 172 -0.87 -17.64 -20.02
N ASP A 173 -2.16 -17.81 -20.33
CA ASP A 173 -2.73 -17.50 -21.67
C ASP A 173 -3.70 -16.30 -21.57
N GLU A 174 -3.50 -15.31 -22.44
CA GLU A 174 -4.36 -14.12 -22.54
C GLU A 174 -5.82 -14.47 -22.88
N LYS A 175 -6.05 -15.60 -23.57
CA LYS A 175 -7.39 -16.07 -23.91
C LYS A 175 -8.22 -16.39 -22.66
N ASP A 176 -7.58 -16.96 -21.64
CA ASP A 176 -8.29 -17.29 -20.39
C ASP A 176 -8.79 -16.02 -19.70
N ILE A 177 -8.01 -14.93 -19.75
CA ILE A 177 -8.44 -13.62 -19.23
C ILE A 177 -9.68 -13.14 -19.99
N HIS A 178 -9.63 -13.19 -21.32
CA HIS A 178 -10.74 -12.73 -22.17
C HIS A 178 -12.01 -13.57 -21.93
N GLU A 179 -11.90 -14.90 -21.85
CA GLU A 179 -13.01 -15.79 -21.56
C GLU A 179 -13.62 -15.50 -20.18
N LYS A 180 -12.78 -15.24 -19.17
CA LYS A 180 -13.24 -14.91 -17.83
C LYS A 180 -13.93 -13.56 -17.78
N ALA A 181 -13.39 -12.55 -18.47
CA ALA A 181 -13.99 -11.23 -18.61
C ALA A 181 -15.36 -11.31 -19.34
N LEU A 182 -15.46 -12.13 -20.39
CA LEU A 182 -16.72 -12.38 -21.09
C LEU A 182 -17.74 -13.07 -20.16
N ALA A 183 -17.30 -14.06 -19.38
CA ALA A 183 -18.16 -14.73 -18.40
C ALA A 183 -18.73 -13.74 -17.37
N LEU A 184 -17.92 -12.81 -16.85
CA LEU A 184 -18.36 -11.74 -15.95
C LEU A 184 -19.40 -10.82 -16.62
N ARG A 185 -19.19 -10.44 -17.89
CA ARG A 185 -20.17 -9.65 -18.67
C ARG A 185 -21.50 -10.39 -18.82
N ASN A 186 -21.46 -11.69 -19.08
CA ASN A 186 -22.66 -12.54 -19.17
C ASN A 186 -23.41 -12.63 -17.84
N GLN A 187 -22.71 -12.44 -16.71
CA GLN A 187 -23.30 -12.31 -15.38
C GLN A 187 -23.82 -10.88 -15.07
N GLY A 188 -23.76 -9.97 -16.04
CA GLY A 188 -24.28 -8.60 -15.93
C GLY A 188 -23.31 -7.58 -15.33
N VAL A 189 -22.03 -7.92 -15.20
CA VAL A 189 -20.99 -6.95 -14.84
C VAL A 189 -20.63 -6.13 -16.08
N LEU A 190 -20.79 -4.82 -16.03
CA LEU A 190 -20.43 -3.93 -17.14
C LEU A 190 -18.90 -3.70 -17.12
N LEU A 191 -18.13 -4.70 -17.52
CA LEU A 191 -16.69 -4.70 -17.53
C LEU A 191 -16.18 -4.24 -18.91
N GLU A 192 -15.41 -3.15 -18.93
CA GLU A 192 -14.65 -2.67 -20.10
C GLU A 192 -13.21 -3.14 -19.94
N GLU A 193 -12.66 -3.91 -20.89
CA GLU A 193 -11.25 -4.29 -20.90
C GLU A 193 -10.41 -3.16 -21.48
N GLU A 194 -9.31 -2.82 -20.82
CA GLU A 194 -8.27 -1.93 -21.31
C GLU A 194 -7.10 -2.77 -21.87
N GLU A 195 -6.39 -2.27 -22.88
CA GLU A 195 -5.39 -3.04 -23.62
C GLU A 195 -4.22 -3.48 -22.74
N ASP A 196 -3.74 -2.61 -21.83
CA ASP A 196 -2.64 -2.91 -20.92
C ASP A 196 -2.88 -2.30 -19.53
N ALA A 197 -2.29 -2.92 -18.50
CA ALA A 197 -2.25 -2.39 -17.15
C ALA A 197 -1.28 -1.19 -17.07
N ALA A 198 -1.67 -0.05 -17.65
CA ALA A 198 -0.82 1.14 -17.74
C ALA A 198 -0.75 1.94 -16.44
N GLY A 199 -1.67 1.70 -15.51
CA GLY A 199 -1.69 2.39 -14.22
C GLY A 199 -2.76 1.85 -13.28
N PHE A 200 -2.39 1.60 -12.05
CA PHE A 200 -3.28 1.10 -11.01
C PHE A 200 -3.16 1.96 -9.76
N LEU A 201 -4.27 2.46 -9.26
CA LEU A 201 -4.32 3.28 -8.04
C LEU A 201 -3.35 4.46 -8.03
N GLY A 202 -3.17 5.14 -9.17
CA GLY A 202 -2.28 6.31 -9.28
C GLY A 202 -0.78 5.99 -9.24
N VAL A 203 -0.42 4.74 -9.46
CA VAL A 203 0.93 4.29 -9.78
C VAL A 203 0.94 3.90 -11.25
N ASP A 204 1.85 4.48 -12.01
CA ASP A 204 2.07 4.14 -13.41
C ASP A 204 2.87 2.83 -13.48
N ILE A 205 2.37 1.86 -14.22
CA ILE A 205 3.01 0.57 -14.49
C ILE A 205 3.50 0.63 -15.94
N GLN A 206 4.81 0.70 -16.13
CA GLN A 206 5.38 0.90 -17.47
C GLN A 206 6.52 -0.09 -17.72
N LYS A 207 6.65 -0.58 -18.95
CA LYS A 207 7.86 -1.27 -19.38
C LYS A 207 8.90 -0.23 -19.76
N ASN A 208 10.13 -0.37 -19.23
CA ASN A 208 11.27 0.47 -19.60
C ASN A 208 11.88 -0.02 -20.93
N GLU A 209 12.97 0.63 -21.38
CA GLU A 209 13.68 0.30 -22.62
C GLU A 209 14.24 -1.13 -22.61
N ASP A 210 14.55 -1.68 -21.44
CA ASP A 210 15.04 -3.06 -21.27
C ASP A 210 13.90 -4.09 -21.19
N GLY A 211 12.63 -3.67 -21.31
CA GLY A 211 11.45 -4.52 -21.19
C GLY A 211 11.05 -4.85 -19.73
N LEU A 212 11.73 -4.26 -18.73
CA LEU A 212 11.43 -4.46 -17.33
C LEU A 212 10.27 -3.59 -16.87
N THR A 213 9.43 -4.11 -16.00
CA THR A 213 8.33 -3.35 -15.39
C THR A 213 8.88 -2.35 -14.38
N GLU A 214 8.45 -1.10 -14.49
CA GLU A 214 8.81 -0.02 -13.57
C GLU A 214 7.54 0.62 -12.99
N LEU A 215 7.52 0.78 -11.65
CA LEU A 215 6.44 1.41 -10.91
C LEU A 215 6.79 2.86 -10.62
N LYS A 216 6.08 3.80 -11.23
CA LYS A 216 6.38 5.25 -11.17
C LYS A 216 5.20 6.07 -10.65
N GLN A 217 5.51 7.26 -10.15
CA GLN A 217 4.51 8.28 -9.79
C GLN A 217 5.03 9.68 -10.12
N GLU A 218 5.53 9.88 -11.32
CA GLU A 218 6.13 11.16 -11.74
C GLU A 218 5.16 12.34 -11.59
N GLY A 219 3.89 12.15 -11.93
CA GLY A 219 2.86 13.17 -11.78
C GLY A 219 2.64 13.61 -10.32
N LEU A 220 2.76 12.68 -9.37
CA LEU A 220 2.69 13.00 -7.93
C LEU A 220 3.95 13.74 -7.47
N ILE A 221 5.12 13.31 -7.92
CA ILE A 221 6.39 13.98 -7.62
C ILE A 221 6.39 15.42 -8.12
N ASN A 222 5.91 15.66 -9.34
CA ASN A 222 5.80 17.01 -9.89
C ASN A 222 4.89 17.91 -9.05
N ARG A 223 3.73 17.40 -8.59
CA ARG A 223 2.84 18.13 -7.68
C ARG A 223 3.49 18.44 -6.33
N ILE A 224 4.29 17.53 -5.79
CA ILE A 224 5.04 17.74 -4.53
C ILE A 224 6.09 18.83 -4.73
N VAL A 225 6.87 18.77 -5.82
CA VAL A 225 7.91 19.77 -6.14
C VAL A 225 7.29 21.16 -6.34
N GLU A 226 6.14 21.24 -7.02
CA GLU A 226 5.39 22.47 -7.22
C GLU A 226 4.84 23.04 -5.90
N ALA A 227 4.19 22.20 -5.09
CA ALA A 227 3.65 22.59 -3.79
C ALA A 227 4.73 23.13 -2.83
N LEU A 228 5.96 22.65 -2.97
CA LEU A 228 7.12 23.10 -2.19
C LEU A 228 7.85 24.32 -2.79
N GLY A 229 7.48 24.76 -4.00
CA GLY A 229 8.14 25.86 -4.71
C GLY A 229 9.60 25.54 -5.07
N LEU A 230 9.88 24.30 -5.51
CA LEU A 230 11.25 23.81 -5.72
C LEU A 230 11.65 23.67 -7.22
N GLN A 231 10.87 24.21 -8.14
CA GLN A 231 11.11 24.06 -9.59
C GLN A 231 12.53 24.48 -9.99
N ASP A 232 13.01 25.61 -9.45
CA ASP A 232 14.33 26.19 -9.77
C ASP A 232 15.39 25.91 -8.68
N SER A 233 15.05 25.10 -7.66
CA SER A 233 15.97 24.83 -6.56
C SER A 233 17.09 23.86 -6.94
N ALA A 234 18.24 23.95 -6.27
CA ALA A 234 19.30 22.95 -6.36
C ALA A 234 18.81 21.58 -5.86
N VAL A 235 19.31 20.51 -6.47
CA VAL A 235 18.97 19.13 -6.11
C VAL A 235 19.72 18.63 -4.88
N LYS A 236 19.23 17.54 -4.29
CA LYS A 236 19.89 16.76 -3.24
C LYS A 236 19.99 15.29 -3.68
N TYR A 237 21.01 14.59 -3.16
CA TYR A 237 21.28 13.19 -3.51
C TYR A 237 20.81 12.19 -2.45
N THR A 238 20.42 12.66 -1.27
CA THR A 238 19.84 11.87 -0.19
C THR A 238 18.61 12.57 0.36
N PRO A 239 17.53 11.81 0.73
CA PRO A 239 16.30 12.41 1.26
C PRO A 239 16.42 12.88 2.71
N ALA A 240 17.37 12.31 3.49
CA ALA A 240 17.64 12.65 4.88
C ALA A 240 19.09 13.05 5.09
N GLU A 241 19.39 13.63 6.23
CA GLU A 241 20.74 13.85 6.76
C GLU A 241 21.10 12.75 7.74
N GLY A 242 22.38 12.59 8.07
CA GLY A 242 22.83 11.61 9.06
C GLY A 242 22.35 11.94 10.48
N THR A 243 22.15 13.23 10.78
CA THR A 243 21.58 13.68 12.06
C THR A 243 20.06 13.50 12.03
N PRO A 244 19.46 12.87 13.05
CA PRO A 244 18.00 12.68 13.09
C PRO A 244 17.27 14.04 13.22
N LEU A 245 16.06 14.09 12.64
CA LEU A 245 15.20 15.26 12.75
C LEU A 245 14.55 15.29 14.14
N VAL A 246 14.73 16.40 14.86
CA VAL A 246 14.29 16.58 16.26
C VAL A 246 13.07 17.48 16.40
N ARG A 247 12.45 17.53 17.57
CA ARG A 247 11.24 18.32 17.87
C ARG A 247 11.46 19.83 17.76
N ASP A 248 12.62 20.38 18.08
CA ASP A 248 12.96 21.80 18.00
C ASP A 248 11.90 22.71 18.68
N THR A 249 11.75 22.58 20.00
CA THR A 249 10.74 23.31 20.79
C THR A 249 10.94 24.82 20.75
N ASP A 250 12.19 25.28 20.77
CA ASP A 250 12.58 26.67 20.86
C ASP A 250 12.97 27.31 19.52
N GLY A 251 12.97 26.50 18.44
CA GLY A 251 13.31 26.92 17.10
C GLY A 251 12.31 27.87 16.46
N GLU A 252 12.72 28.47 15.35
CA GLU A 252 11.86 29.39 14.60
C GLU A 252 10.56 28.71 14.14
N PRO A 253 9.43 29.43 14.20
CA PRO A 253 8.15 28.93 13.71
C PRO A 253 8.24 28.49 12.25
N PHE A 254 7.38 27.54 11.88
CA PHE A 254 7.19 27.16 10.49
C PHE A 254 6.66 28.36 9.68
N PRO A 255 7.36 28.78 8.61
CA PRO A 255 6.99 30.00 7.85
C PRO A 255 5.72 29.85 7.00
N GLN A 256 5.05 28.71 7.07
CA GLN A 256 3.78 28.39 6.35
C GLN A 256 3.87 28.59 4.81
N THR A 257 5.04 28.34 4.23
CA THR A 257 5.25 28.49 2.77
C THR A 257 4.47 27.47 1.93
N PHE A 258 4.00 26.40 2.57
CA PHE A 258 3.13 25.36 1.97
C PHE A 258 2.25 24.73 3.06
N ASN A 259 1.23 23.97 2.64
CA ASN A 259 0.45 23.16 3.59
C ASN A 259 1.23 21.90 3.99
N TYR A 260 1.83 21.93 5.19
CA TYR A 260 2.69 20.87 5.69
C TYR A 260 2.00 19.51 5.70
N ALA A 261 0.78 19.41 6.27
CA ALA A 261 0.03 18.16 6.37
C ALA A 261 -0.33 17.58 4.99
N SER A 262 -0.70 18.44 4.05
CA SER A 262 -1.02 18.02 2.68
C SER A 262 0.21 17.44 1.96
N VAL A 263 1.36 18.09 2.09
CA VAL A 263 2.62 17.61 1.48
C VAL A 263 3.07 16.31 2.14
N ILE A 264 3.00 16.19 3.47
CA ILE A 264 3.31 14.93 4.17
C ILE A 264 2.39 13.81 3.71
N GLY A 265 1.08 14.05 3.52
CA GLY A 265 0.16 13.05 2.98
C GLY A 265 0.57 12.57 1.58
N MET A 266 0.94 13.48 0.68
CA MET A 266 1.46 13.12 -0.65
C MET A 266 2.76 12.31 -0.57
N LEU A 267 3.68 12.69 0.31
CA LEU A 267 4.95 11.99 0.53
C LEU A 267 4.76 10.60 1.13
N LEU A 268 3.85 10.43 2.10
CA LEU A 268 3.51 9.13 2.67
C LEU A 268 2.93 8.18 1.61
N TYR A 269 2.04 8.70 0.76
CA TYR A 269 1.49 7.93 -0.35
C TYR A 269 2.59 7.48 -1.32
N LEU A 270 3.47 8.39 -1.71
CA LEU A 270 4.61 8.10 -2.59
C LEU A 270 5.57 7.07 -1.99
N ALA A 271 5.94 7.26 -0.70
CA ALA A 271 6.84 6.36 0.03
C ALA A 271 6.27 4.93 0.19
N GLY A 272 4.95 4.81 0.35
CA GLY A 272 4.28 3.51 0.52
C GLY A 272 4.08 2.73 -0.79
N HIS A 273 4.20 3.39 -1.96
CA HIS A 273 3.82 2.77 -3.22
C HIS A 273 4.97 2.53 -4.18
N SER A 274 5.75 3.55 -4.51
CA SER A 274 6.79 3.47 -5.54
C SER A 274 8.17 3.99 -5.12
N ARG A 275 8.28 4.61 -3.91
CA ARG A 275 9.52 5.25 -3.45
C ARG A 275 9.88 4.84 -2.02
N PRO A 276 10.22 3.55 -1.78
CA PRO A 276 10.69 3.06 -0.47
C PRO A 276 11.92 3.83 0.05
N ASP A 277 12.75 4.34 -0.82
CA ASP A 277 13.97 5.08 -0.54
C ASP A 277 13.76 6.38 0.25
N ILE A 278 12.56 6.94 0.26
CA ILE A 278 12.24 8.12 1.08
C ILE A 278 11.50 7.77 2.38
N ALA A 279 11.18 6.51 2.63
CA ALA A 279 10.28 6.11 3.72
C ALA A 279 10.76 6.57 5.10
N TYR A 280 12.05 6.45 5.40
CA TYR A 280 12.63 6.95 6.65
C TYR A 280 12.44 8.46 6.79
N ALA A 281 12.88 9.23 5.80
CA ALA A 281 12.84 10.69 5.84
C ALA A 281 11.41 11.22 5.99
N VAL A 282 10.47 10.63 5.25
CA VAL A 282 9.04 10.99 5.31
C VAL A 282 8.45 10.65 6.67
N ASN A 283 8.76 9.47 7.21
CA ASN A 283 8.27 9.06 8.52
C ASN A 283 8.81 9.96 9.64
N MET A 284 10.08 10.39 9.55
CA MET A 284 10.65 11.36 10.48
C MET A 284 9.94 12.73 10.41
N ALA A 285 9.71 13.26 9.20
CA ALA A 285 9.02 14.53 9.02
C ALA A 285 7.53 14.47 9.46
N ALA A 286 6.87 13.34 9.26
CA ALA A 286 5.47 13.14 9.65
C ALA A 286 5.22 13.22 11.17
N ARG A 287 6.23 12.94 12.01
CA ARG A 287 6.14 13.07 13.47
C ARG A 287 5.77 14.49 13.93
N TYR A 288 6.12 15.49 13.13
CA TYR A 288 5.98 16.91 13.48
C TYR A 288 4.82 17.59 12.75
N MET A 289 3.91 16.83 12.14
CA MET A 289 2.83 17.34 11.30
C MET A 289 1.89 18.31 12.02
N PHE A 290 1.67 18.14 13.33
CA PHE A 290 0.78 19.00 14.12
C PHE A 290 1.47 20.28 14.64
N SER A 291 2.78 20.30 14.73
CA SER A 291 3.54 21.45 15.21
C SER A 291 4.91 21.56 14.50
N PRO A 292 4.90 21.80 13.17
CA PRO A 292 6.14 21.94 12.42
C PRO A 292 6.89 23.21 12.80
N ARG A 293 8.22 23.17 12.66
CA ARG A 293 9.13 24.27 12.83
C ARG A 293 9.94 24.49 11.54
N SER A 294 10.77 25.53 11.50
CA SER A 294 11.62 25.86 10.33
C SER A 294 12.54 24.69 9.93
N ILE A 295 13.09 23.94 10.90
CA ILE A 295 13.92 22.77 10.58
C ILE A 295 13.14 21.66 9.87
N HIS A 296 11.86 21.47 10.24
CA HIS A 296 10.98 20.49 9.61
C HIS A 296 10.66 20.87 8.17
N GLU A 297 10.46 22.19 7.90
CA GLU A 297 10.35 22.72 6.54
C GLU A 297 11.58 22.39 5.70
N LYS A 298 12.77 22.65 6.25
CA LYS A 298 14.05 22.36 5.56
C LYS A 298 14.17 20.87 5.24
N ALA A 299 13.78 20.01 6.17
CA ALA A 299 13.78 18.55 5.96
C ALA A 299 12.81 18.12 4.85
N VAL A 300 11.57 18.60 4.86
CA VAL A 300 10.58 18.31 3.79
C VAL A 300 11.05 18.84 2.44
N LYS A 301 11.60 20.07 2.40
CA LYS A 301 12.19 20.62 1.17
C LYS A 301 13.41 19.82 0.69
N ARG A 302 14.19 19.21 1.60
CA ARG A 302 15.27 18.28 1.23
C ARG A 302 14.74 17.05 0.52
N ILE A 303 13.67 16.43 1.04
CA ILE A 303 12.98 15.29 0.37
C ILE A 303 12.52 15.73 -1.02
N GLY A 304 11.87 16.89 -1.13
CA GLY A 304 11.42 17.44 -2.43
C GLY A 304 12.58 17.66 -3.43
N ARG A 305 13.73 18.16 -2.99
CA ARG A 305 14.93 18.34 -3.85
C ARG A 305 15.54 17.00 -4.28
N TYR A 306 15.49 15.99 -3.44
CA TYR A 306 15.88 14.62 -3.80
C TYR A 306 14.93 14.02 -4.84
N LEU A 307 13.63 14.16 -4.63
CA LEU A 307 12.60 13.70 -5.57
C LEU A 307 12.72 14.44 -6.93
N LYS A 308 13.00 15.74 -6.92
CA LYS A 308 13.28 16.51 -8.16
C LYS A 308 14.42 15.89 -8.96
N ALA A 309 15.51 15.49 -8.30
CA ALA A 309 16.66 14.86 -8.95
C ALA A 309 16.34 13.46 -9.53
N THR A 310 15.33 12.80 -9.00
CA THR A 310 14.98 11.41 -9.31
C THR A 310 13.52 11.25 -9.75
N ARG A 311 12.93 12.29 -10.37
CA ARG A 311 11.49 12.38 -10.61
C ARG A 311 10.92 11.29 -11.54
N SER A 312 11.73 10.87 -12.52
CA SER A 312 11.36 9.84 -13.50
C SER A 312 11.67 8.41 -13.02
N ARG A 313 12.17 8.26 -11.80
CA ARG A 313 12.56 6.97 -11.22
C ARG A 313 11.50 6.41 -10.28
N GLY A 314 11.38 5.09 -10.30
CA GLY A 314 10.50 4.32 -9.45
C GLY A 314 11.14 3.01 -9.03
N ILE A 315 10.35 1.98 -8.73
CA ILE A 315 10.84 0.63 -8.49
C ILE A 315 10.95 -0.08 -9.83
N VAL A 316 12.15 -0.56 -10.17
CA VAL A 316 12.36 -1.43 -11.33
C VAL A 316 12.26 -2.88 -10.87
N LEU A 317 11.26 -3.60 -11.37
CA LEU A 317 11.09 -5.02 -11.09
C LEU A 317 12.02 -5.81 -12.00
N ARG A 318 13.08 -6.36 -11.40
CA ARG A 318 14.06 -7.23 -12.06
C ARG A 318 14.17 -8.50 -11.23
N PRO A 319 13.19 -9.41 -11.32
CA PRO A 319 13.25 -10.65 -10.55
C PRO A 319 14.44 -11.49 -10.97
N SER A 320 15.12 -12.08 -9.97
CA SER A 320 16.19 -13.03 -10.20
C SER A 320 15.65 -14.34 -10.76
N GLU A 321 16.35 -14.93 -11.71
CA GLU A 321 15.90 -16.12 -12.44
C GLU A 321 15.90 -17.40 -11.57
N ASN A 322 14.95 -18.29 -11.87
CA ASN A 322 14.91 -19.73 -11.60
C ASN A 322 14.55 -20.25 -10.20
N VAL A 323 14.47 -19.44 -9.15
CA VAL A 323 13.98 -19.89 -7.83
C VAL A 323 13.16 -18.80 -7.18
N LEU A 324 11.97 -19.16 -6.71
CA LEU A 324 11.19 -18.25 -5.90
C LEU A 324 11.87 -18.07 -4.53
N LYS A 325 12.56 -16.98 -4.37
CA LYS A 325 13.30 -16.60 -3.19
C LYS A 325 12.59 -15.44 -2.47
N ILE A 326 12.42 -15.56 -1.17
CA ILE A 326 11.95 -14.47 -0.33
C ILE A 326 13.07 -14.09 0.63
N ASP A 327 13.49 -12.84 0.59
CA ASP A 327 14.52 -12.29 1.47
C ASP A 327 13.92 -11.19 2.34
N ALA A 328 14.13 -11.28 3.64
CA ALA A 328 13.68 -10.27 4.60
C ALA A 328 14.89 -9.65 5.32
N TYR A 329 14.91 -8.32 5.42
CA TYR A 329 16.00 -7.53 5.98
C TYR A 329 15.48 -6.67 7.14
N PRO A 330 15.22 -7.25 8.33
CA PRO A 330 14.88 -6.48 9.51
C PRO A 330 16.10 -5.74 10.06
N ASP A 331 15.87 -4.52 10.59
CA ASP A 331 16.87 -3.68 11.27
C ASP A 331 16.18 -2.78 12.30
N ALA A 332 16.92 -2.38 13.33
CA ALA A 332 16.45 -1.42 14.32
C ALA A 332 17.47 -0.34 14.65
N ASP A 333 16.99 0.89 14.72
CA ASP A 333 17.72 1.99 15.32
C ASP A 333 17.34 2.09 16.81
N PHE A 334 18.25 1.62 17.68
CA PHE A 334 18.04 1.57 19.14
C PHE A 334 18.08 2.97 19.75
N ALA A 335 16.93 3.47 20.22
CA ALA A 335 16.78 4.75 20.89
C ALA A 335 17.47 5.92 20.15
N GLY A 336 17.37 5.94 18.80
CA GLY A 336 18.13 6.87 17.95
C GLY A 336 17.86 8.35 18.16
N MET A 337 16.82 8.70 18.95
CA MET A 337 16.54 10.08 19.35
C MET A 337 17.13 10.44 20.71
N TRP A 338 17.65 9.47 21.47
CA TRP A 338 18.25 9.70 22.80
C TRP A 338 19.49 10.60 22.67
N GLY A 339 19.54 11.64 23.49
CA GLY A 339 20.62 12.65 23.41
C GLY A 339 20.47 13.68 22.30
N HIS A 340 19.49 13.55 21.42
CA HIS A 340 19.13 14.53 20.38
C HIS A 340 17.85 15.30 20.72
N GLU A 341 16.92 14.70 21.42
CA GLU A 341 15.70 15.32 21.99
C GLU A 341 15.81 15.41 23.52
N GLU A 342 14.91 16.15 24.14
CA GLU A 342 14.86 16.21 25.63
C GLU A 342 14.63 14.79 26.20
N ASN A 343 15.48 14.40 27.12
CA ASN A 343 15.43 13.08 27.76
C ASN A 343 14.16 12.85 28.59
N THR A 344 13.42 13.91 28.89
CA THR A 344 12.10 13.85 29.55
C THR A 344 10.96 13.49 28.60
N ASP A 345 11.16 13.60 27.26
CA ASP A 345 10.17 13.17 26.28
C ASP A 345 10.21 11.62 26.14
N PRO A 346 9.11 10.92 26.48
CA PRO A 346 9.06 9.45 26.34
C PRO A 346 9.27 8.94 24.91
N SER A 347 9.17 9.81 23.91
CA SER A 347 9.42 9.42 22.52
C SER A 347 10.90 9.32 22.18
N SER A 348 11.78 9.98 22.94
CA SER A 348 13.24 9.98 22.74
C SER A 348 13.89 8.61 22.94
N VAL A 349 13.31 7.77 23.83
CA VAL A 349 13.80 6.43 24.12
C VAL A 349 13.24 5.34 23.22
N LYS A 350 12.33 5.69 22.30
CA LYS A 350 11.74 4.71 21.37
C LYS A 350 12.72 4.38 20.25
N SER A 351 12.90 3.09 20.04
CA SER A 351 13.63 2.55 18.90
C SER A 351 12.80 2.65 17.62
N ARG A 352 13.44 2.53 16.48
CA ARG A 352 12.80 2.47 15.18
C ARG A 352 12.96 1.08 14.58
N THR A 353 11.89 0.52 14.07
CA THR A 353 11.90 -0.66 13.22
C THR A 353 11.96 -0.23 11.77
N GLY A 354 12.87 -0.82 11.01
CA GLY A 354 12.91 -0.78 9.56
C GLY A 354 13.02 -2.19 9.02
N PHE A 355 12.31 -2.49 7.93
CA PHE A 355 12.54 -3.73 7.19
C PHE A 355 12.04 -3.61 5.76
N VAL A 356 12.58 -4.47 4.91
CA VAL A 356 12.04 -4.76 3.59
C VAL A 356 11.95 -6.27 3.40
N ILE A 357 10.91 -6.71 2.71
CA ILE A 357 10.73 -8.08 2.24
C ILE A 357 10.77 -8.04 0.72
N ASN A 358 11.71 -8.77 0.15
CA ASN A 358 11.87 -8.93 -1.29
C ASN A 358 11.36 -10.30 -1.73
N VAL A 359 10.74 -10.37 -2.90
CA VAL A 359 10.44 -11.61 -3.62
C VAL A 359 11.23 -11.57 -4.92
N ALA A 360 12.03 -12.61 -5.17
CA ALA A 360 12.93 -12.68 -6.32
C ALA A 360 13.77 -11.39 -6.51
N ASP A 361 14.35 -10.88 -5.41
CA ASP A 361 15.14 -9.65 -5.31
C ASP A 361 14.36 -8.32 -5.53
N CYS A 362 13.04 -8.37 -5.74
CA CYS A 362 12.21 -7.19 -5.90
C CYS A 362 11.45 -6.85 -4.62
N PRO A 363 11.37 -5.57 -4.18
CA PRO A 363 10.72 -5.19 -2.95
C PRO A 363 9.19 -5.31 -3.05
N VAL A 364 8.60 -6.11 -2.17
CA VAL A 364 7.15 -6.33 -2.07
C VAL A 364 6.54 -5.52 -0.94
N LEU A 365 7.21 -5.49 0.21
CA LEU A 365 6.74 -4.81 1.41
C LEU A 365 7.92 -4.18 2.16
N TRP A 366 7.72 -2.98 2.69
CA TRP A 366 8.71 -2.28 3.51
C TRP A 366 8.03 -1.44 4.59
N VAL A 367 8.75 -1.23 5.67
CA VAL A 367 8.29 -0.48 6.84
C VAL A 367 9.42 0.39 7.39
N SER A 368 9.08 1.63 7.77
CA SER A 368 9.89 2.49 8.63
C SER A 368 8.98 3.08 9.71
N LYS A 369 9.11 2.63 10.97
CA LYS A 369 8.13 2.94 12.02
C LYS A 369 8.78 2.95 13.41
N LEU A 370 8.36 3.87 14.29
CA LEU A 370 8.72 3.79 15.70
C LEU A 370 8.12 2.55 16.36
N GLN A 371 8.88 1.92 17.25
CA GLN A 371 8.42 0.82 18.09
C GLN A 371 7.46 1.38 19.15
N ASN A 372 6.17 1.20 18.91
CA ASN A 372 5.13 1.60 19.85
C ASN A 372 4.72 0.40 20.71
N GLY A 373 4.48 0.64 22.01
CA GLY A 373 3.99 -0.38 22.95
C GLY A 373 5.05 -1.02 23.84
N CYS A 374 6.34 -0.93 23.51
CA CYS A 374 7.44 -1.30 24.42
C CYS A 374 8.68 -0.44 24.15
N THR A 375 9.45 -0.20 25.20
CA THR A 375 10.77 0.44 25.10
C THR A 375 11.81 -0.67 25.17
N ALA A 376 12.62 -0.81 24.14
CA ALA A 376 13.75 -1.72 24.14
C ALA A 376 14.79 -1.23 25.15
N GLN A 377 15.42 -2.14 25.87
CA GLN A 377 16.44 -1.86 26.88
C GLN A 377 17.86 -2.14 26.38
N SER A 378 17.98 -2.65 25.15
CA SER A 378 19.26 -2.93 24.51
C SER A 378 19.09 -2.93 22.99
N THR A 379 20.20 -2.79 22.26
CA THR A 379 20.24 -2.93 20.80
C THR A 379 19.67 -4.28 20.38
N MET A 380 20.08 -5.37 21.03
CA MET A 380 19.57 -6.71 20.74
C MET A 380 18.05 -6.80 20.91
N GLU A 381 17.46 -6.16 21.93
CA GLU A 381 16.01 -6.18 22.13
C GLU A 381 15.28 -5.39 21.02
N ALA A 382 15.84 -4.25 20.60
CA ALA A 382 15.29 -3.47 19.51
C ALA A 382 15.28 -4.27 18.20
N GLU A 383 16.36 -4.99 17.90
CA GLU A 383 16.48 -5.86 16.74
C GLU A 383 15.47 -7.02 16.77
N ILE A 384 15.34 -7.69 17.91
CA ILE A 384 14.37 -8.77 18.08
C ILE A 384 12.92 -8.28 17.90
N ILE A 385 12.61 -7.06 18.32
CA ILE A 385 11.30 -6.45 18.09
C ILE A 385 11.09 -6.19 16.59
N ALA A 386 12.12 -5.69 15.90
CA ALA A 386 12.07 -5.46 14.45
C ALA A 386 11.92 -6.78 13.68
N LEU A 387 12.71 -7.79 14.03
CA LEU A 387 12.62 -9.14 13.47
C LEU A 387 11.22 -9.75 13.66
N ASN A 388 10.67 -9.69 14.89
CA ASN A 388 9.32 -10.18 15.16
C ASN A 388 8.24 -9.43 14.35
N HIS A 389 8.38 -8.12 14.21
CA HIS A 389 7.47 -7.32 13.37
C HIS A 389 7.58 -7.72 11.90
N CYS A 390 8.79 -7.89 11.38
CA CYS A 390 9.04 -8.38 10.03
C CYS A 390 8.40 -9.77 9.79
N CYS A 391 8.56 -10.70 10.74
CA CYS A 391 7.98 -12.05 10.64
C CYS A 391 6.45 -12.06 10.61
N ARG A 392 5.79 -11.09 11.26
CA ARG A 392 4.32 -10.96 11.20
C ARG A 392 3.80 -10.61 9.81
N GLU A 393 4.61 -9.97 9.00
CA GLU A 393 4.31 -9.68 7.59
C GLU A 393 4.82 -10.79 6.66
N LEU A 394 5.98 -11.38 6.99
CA LEU A 394 6.64 -12.39 6.19
C LEU A 394 5.83 -13.70 6.11
N PHE A 395 5.31 -14.20 7.24
CA PHE A 395 4.66 -15.51 7.24
C PHE A 395 3.32 -15.51 6.47
N PRO A 396 2.43 -14.52 6.60
CA PRO A 396 1.26 -14.43 5.73
C PRO A 396 1.63 -14.30 4.24
N LEU A 397 2.71 -13.59 3.91
CA LEU A 397 3.19 -13.48 2.54
C LEU A 397 3.67 -14.85 2.01
N MET A 398 4.42 -15.62 2.80
CA MET A 398 4.83 -16.99 2.45
C MET A 398 3.63 -17.89 2.18
N ASP A 399 2.63 -17.82 3.05
CA ASP A 399 1.42 -18.64 2.95
C ASP A 399 0.58 -18.22 1.73
N MET A 400 0.49 -16.91 1.41
CA MET A 400 -0.13 -16.39 0.18
C MET A 400 0.60 -16.88 -1.07
N VAL A 401 1.93 -16.80 -1.11
CA VAL A 401 2.75 -17.30 -2.22
C VAL A 401 2.55 -18.80 -2.42
N THR A 402 2.50 -19.57 -1.33
CA THR A 402 2.21 -21.01 -1.39
C THR A 402 0.81 -21.29 -1.94
N SER A 403 -0.21 -20.55 -1.52
CA SER A 403 -1.57 -20.67 -2.06
C SER A 403 -1.62 -20.36 -3.56
N LEU A 404 -0.96 -19.30 -4.00
CA LEU A 404 -0.87 -18.95 -5.42
C LEU A 404 -0.16 -20.04 -6.25
N SER A 405 0.90 -20.68 -5.70
CA SER A 405 1.65 -21.73 -6.41
C SER A 405 0.83 -22.97 -6.72
N THR A 406 -0.20 -23.25 -5.92
CA THR A 406 -1.08 -24.42 -6.10
C THR A 406 -2.28 -24.14 -7.00
N ALA A 407 -2.58 -22.85 -7.27
CA ALA A 407 -3.86 -22.43 -7.81
C ALA A 407 -3.95 -22.41 -9.35
N VAL A 408 -2.93 -22.03 -10.09
CA VAL A 408 -3.09 -21.63 -11.50
C VAL A 408 -2.21 -22.47 -12.45
N GLY A 409 -1.84 -23.68 -12.07
CA GLY A 409 -0.92 -24.49 -12.89
C GLY A 409 0.40 -23.73 -13.19
N LEU A 410 0.82 -22.89 -12.25
CA LEU A 410 2.01 -22.06 -12.39
C LEU A 410 3.25 -22.92 -12.60
N PRO A 411 4.23 -22.43 -13.40
CA PRO A 411 5.45 -23.19 -13.70
C PRO A 411 6.22 -23.58 -12.43
N GLN A 412 6.98 -24.67 -12.52
CA GLN A 412 7.78 -25.30 -11.47
C GLN A 412 8.63 -24.39 -10.54
N PRO A 413 9.10 -23.17 -10.91
CA PRO A 413 9.85 -22.30 -10.01
C PRO A 413 9.13 -21.96 -8.69
N MET A 414 7.80 -22.00 -8.68
CA MET A 414 6.99 -21.72 -7.50
C MET A 414 6.94 -22.86 -6.48
N THR A 415 7.33 -24.08 -6.85
CA THR A 415 7.27 -25.26 -5.95
C THR A 415 8.46 -25.37 -5.00
N THR A 416 9.54 -24.61 -5.23
CA THR A 416 10.77 -24.63 -4.43
C THR A 416 11.06 -23.26 -3.83
N MET A 417 10.18 -22.79 -2.97
CA MET A 417 10.39 -21.52 -2.26
C MET A 417 11.54 -21.64 -1.25
N ARG A 418 12.45 -20.67 -1.26
CA ARG A 418 13.47 -20.48 -0.22
C ARG A 418 13.27 -19.14 0.44
N VAL A 419 13.31 -19.12 1.78
CA VAL A 419 13.11 -17.92 2.58
C VAL A 419 14.34 -17.69 3.45
N CYS A 420 14.90 -16.49 3.37
CA CYS A 420 16.03 -16.07 4.16
C CYS A 420 15.74 -14.79 4.92
N VAL A 421 15.97 -14.79 6.21
CA VAL A 421 15.93 -13.60 7.05
C VAL A 421 17.37 -13.20 7.36
N HIS A 422 17.74 -11.98 6.99
CA HIS A 422 19.09 -11.43 7.08
C HIS A 422 19.21 -10.54 8.31
N GLU A 423 19.94 -11.03 9.34
CA GLU A 423 20.13 -10.36 10.63
C GLU A 423 21.60 -10.00 10.83
N ASP A 424 21.92 -8.74 11.08
CA ASP A 424 23.30 -8.29 11.30
C ASP A 424 23.70 -8.24 12.79
N ASN A 425 22.72 -8.20 13.71
CA ASN A 425 22.98 -8.24 15.15
C ASN A 425 23.24 -9.68 15.65
N ALA A 426 24.45 -9.92 16.13
CA ALA A 426 24.86 -11.25 16.58
C ALA A 426 23.99 -11.79 17.74
N GLY A 427 23.53 -10.94 18.66
CA GLY A 427 22.67 -11.33 19.78
C GLY A 427 21.27 -11.74 19.33
N ALA A 428 20.69 -10.97 18.42
CA ALA A 428 19.39 -11.26 17.79
C ALA A 428 19.46 -12.55 16.97
N LEU A 429 20.53 -12.73 16.18
CA LEU A 429 20.77 -13.94 15.39
C LEU A 429 20.85 -15.20 16.27
N VAL A 430 21.60 -15.15 17.38
CA VAL A 430 21.70 -16.28 18.33
C VAL A 430 20.33 -16.60 18.92
N LEU A 431 19.56 -15.59 19.34
CA LEU A 431 18.24 -15.82 19.92
C LEU A 431 17.25 -16.37 18.90
N ALA A 432 17.26 -15.88 17.66
CA ALA A 432 16.41 -16.36 16.58
C ALA A 432 16.68 -17.84 16.27
N ASN A 433 17.96 -18.26 16.27
CA ASN A 433 18.36 -19.65 16.01
C ASN A 433 18.30 -20.57 17.24
N THR A 434 18.09 -20.02 18.45
CA THR A 434 17.87 -20.82 19.67
C THR A 434 16.39 -21.21 19.73
N LEU A 435 16.03 -22.32 19.07
CA LEU A 435 14.64 -22.74 18.93
C LEU A 435 14.07 -23.36 20.21
N PRO A 436 12.74 -23.25 20.44
CA PRO A 436 12.09 -23.93 21.57
C PRO A 436 12.37 -25.44 21.58
N PRO A 437 12.47 -26.07 22.78
CA PRO A 437 12.26 -25.50 24.12
C PRO A 437 13.50 -24.79 24.70
N GLN A 438 14.59 -24.66 23.98
CA GLN A 438 15.82 -24.06 24.47
C GLN A 438 15.67 -22.54 24.68
N TYR A 439 16.23 -22.06 25.78
CA TYR A 439 16.37 -20.63 26.08
C TYR A 439 17.57 -20.42 27.04
N THR A 440 18.14 -19.22 26.98
CA THR A 440 19.17 -18.83 27.94
C THR A 440 18.52 -18.12 29.13
N PRO A 441 19.01 -18.28 30.37
CA PRO A 441 18.41 -17.65 31.57
C PRO A 441 18.27 -16.12 31.45
N ARG A 442 19.22 -15.45 30.77
CA ARG A 442 19.20 -14.01 30.53
C ARG A 442 18.21 -13.56 29.45
N SER A 443 17.75 -14.47 28.60
CA SER A 443 16.85 -14.17 27.49
C SER A 443 15.37 -14.45 27.80
N LYS A 444 15.01 -14.82 29.03
CA LYS A 444 13.64 -15.19 29.40
C LYS A 444 12.60 -14.14 28.99
N PHE A 445 12.85 -12.85 29.21
CA PHE A 445 11.94 -11.77 28.88
C PHE A 445 11.78 -11.59 27.38
N TYR A 446 12.83 -11.79 26.63
CA TYR A 446 12.80 -11.75 25.15
C TYR A 446 12.14 -13.00 24.57
N ALA A 447 12.41 -14.16 25.18
CA ALA A 447 11.81 -15.42 24.77
C ALA A 447 10.28 -15.37 24.83
N ILE A 448 9.70 -14.74 25.86
CA ILE A 448 8.23 -14.56 25.97
C ILE A 448 7.68 -13.74 24.80
N LYS A 449 8.37 -12.64 24.43
CA LYS A 449 7.94 -11.77 23.31
C LYS A 449 8.07 -12.44 21.94
N THR A 450 8.94 -13.41 21.81
CA THR A 450 9.32 -14.03 20.53
C THR A 450 8.88 -15.48 20.40
N ILE A 451 8.18 -16.04 21.39
CA ILE A 451 7.80 -17.46 21.41
C ILE A 451 7.07 -17.87 20.13
N TRP A 452 6.07 -17.08 19.73
CA TRP A 452 5.32 -17.31 18.50
C TRP A 452 6.23 -17.36 17.26
N MET A 453 7.09 -16.36 17.08
CA MET A 453 8.01 -16.30 15.93
C MET A 453 8.93 -17.52 15.88
N ARG A 454 9.45 -17.92 17.04
CA ARG A 454 10.36 -19.07 17.15
C ARG A 454 9.65 -20.42 16.92
N GLU A 455 8.38 -20.54 17.33
CA GLU A 455 7.54 -21.70 17.01
C GLU A 455 7.28 -21.77 15.50
N GLU A 456 7.02 -20.63 14.84
CA GLU A 456 6.87 -20.57 13.39
C GLU A 456 8.17 -20.91 12.66
N PHE A 457 9.33 -20.53 13.17
CA PHE A 457 10.63 -20.96 12.62
C PHE A 457 10.81 -22.48 12.68
N VAL A 458 10.38 -23.13 13.79
CA VAL A 458 10.40 -24.59 13.87
C VAL A 458 9.52 -25.24 12.82
N LYS A 459 8.28 -24.71 12.63
CA LYS A 459 7.35 -25.25 11.63
C LYS A 459 7.85 -25.11 10.19
N ARG A 460 8.59 -24.04 9.91
CA ARG A 460 9.07 -23.67 8.56
C ARG A 460 10.57 -23.94 8.33
N LYS A 461 11.23 -24.70 9.21
CA LYS A 461 12.69 -24.94 9.21
C LYS A 461 13.26 -25.48 7.88
N ASP A 462 12.43 -26.18 7.11
CA ASP A 462 12.86 -26.78 5.85
C ASP A 462 12.96 -25.78 4.69
N ILE A 463 12.29 -24.63 4.82
CA ILE A 463 12.23 -23.58 3.78
C ILE A 463 12.75 -22.23 4.26
N LEU A 464 12.77 -21.96 5.58
CA LEU A 464 13.16 -20.69 6.17
C LEU A 464 14.45 -20.83 6.99
N THR A 465 15.39 -19.91 6.73
CA THR A 465 16.64 -19.78 7.48
C THR A 465 16.85 -18.36 7.98
N VAL A 466 17.47 -18.20 9.15
CA VAL A 466 17.93 -16.90 9.64
C VAL A 466 19.44 -16.87 9.54
N MET A 467 19.97 -15.94 8.75
CA MET A 467 21.40 -15.89 8.42
C MET A 467 22.01 -14.55 8.83
N LYS A 468 23.30 -14.60 9.14
CA LYS A 468 24.08 -13.39 9.34
C LYS A 468 24.24 -12.63 8.02
N ILE A 469 24.10 -11.30 8.08
CA ILE A 469 24.48 -10.40 6.99
C ILE A 469 25.49 -9.38 7.50
N ASP A 470 26.36 -8.91 6.62
CA ASP A 470 27.23 -7.78 6.94
C ASP A 470 26.43 -6.47 6.93
N THR A 471 26.70 -5.59 7.91
CA THR A 471 25.93 -4.31 8.07
C THR A 471 25.94 -3.46 6.80
N VAL A 472 27.01 -3.50 5.99
CA VAL A 472 27.08 -2.76 4.70
C VAL A 472 26.08 -3.28 3.66
N GLU A 473 25.59 -4.50 3.85
CA GLU A 473 24.63 -5.18 2.97
C GLU A 473 23.20 -5.15 3.52
N GLN A 474 23.01 -4.66 4.77
CA GLN A 474 21.72 -4.61 5.44
C GLN A 474 20.78 -3.59 4.78
N LEU A 475 19.82 -4.08 3.98
CA LEU A 475 18.82 -3.20 3.32
C LEU A 475 17.88 -2.51 4.33
N GLY A 476 17.71 -3.10 5.51
CA GLY A 476 16.92 -2.51 6.61
C GLY A 476 17.39 -1.13 7.03
N ASP A 477 18.69 -0.85 6.93
CA ASP A 477 19.33 0.41 7.28
C ASP A 477 18.71 1.64 6.61
N ILE A 478 18.26 1.52 5.36
CA ILE A 478 17.63 2.62 4.62
C ILE A 478 16.30 3.07 5.23
N PHE A 479 15.70 2.22 6.08
CA PHE A 479 14.42 2.46 6.75
C PHE A 479 14.55 2.89 8.20
N THR A 480 15.76 2.84 8.77
CA THR A 480 15.99 3.12 10.20
C THR A 480 16.79 4.39 10.45
N LYS A 481 17.66 4.79 9.55
CA LYS A 481 18.59 5.93 9.76
C LYS A 481 18.87 6.75 8.50
N GLY A 482 19.35 7.97 8.68
CA GLY A 482 19.88 8.80 7.60
C GLY A 482 21.28 8.31 7.21
N LEU A 483 21.46 7.93 5.95
CA LEU A 483 22.70 7.32 5.47
C LEU A 483 23.58 8.33 4.71
N PRO A 484 24.93 8.20 4.78
CA PRO A 484 25.84 8.90 3.90
C PRO A 484 25.52 8.59 2.43
N LYS A 485 25.81 9.54 1.52
CA LYS A 485 25.47 9.44 0.10
C LYS A 485 25.89 8.10 -0.53
N ALA A 486 27.12 7.67 -0.37
CA ALA A 486 27.64 6.46 -1.01
C ALA A 486 26.90 5.20 -0.55
N THR A 487 26.69 5.06 0.77
CA THR A 487 25.93 3.93 1.36
C THR A 487 24.47 3.96 0.93
N PHE A 488 23.85 5.16 0.94
CA PHE A 488 22.47 5.33 0.52
C PHE A 488 22.28 4.92 -0.95
N GLU A 489 23.13 5.42 -1.86
CA GLU A 489 23.05 5.11 -3.29
C GLU A 489 23.29 3.61 -3.55
N TYR A 490 24.19 2.99 -2.81
CA TYR A 490 24.45 1.55 -2.90
C TYR A 490 23.22 0.71 -2.50
N LEU A 491 22.67 0.95 -1.31
CA LEU A 491 21.51 0.22 -0.82
C LEU A 491 20.25 0.53 -1.64
N ARG A 492 20.08 1.79 -2.08
CA ARG A 492 18.99 2.18 -2.98
C ARG A 492 19.06 1.43 -4.31
N ASN A 493 20.25 1.28 -4.89
CA ASN A 493 20.42 0.52 -6.14
C ASN A 493 19.96 -0.93 -5.97
N LYS A 494 20.34 -1.57 -4.85
CA LYS A 494 19.87 -2.92 -4.53
C LYS A 494 18.36 -2.99 -4.29
N LEU A 495 17.81 -1.97 -3.64
CA LEU A 495 16.39 -1.94 -3.29
C LEU A 495 15.48 -1.62 -4.49
N MET A 496 15.91 -0.73 -5.37
CA MET A 496 15.05 -0.15 -6.40
C MET A 496 15.51 -0.44 -7.84
N GLY A 497 16.68 -1.03 -8.02
CA GLY A 497 17.24 -1.40 -9.32
C GLY A 497 17.92 -0.25 -10.08
N TRP A 498 18.28 0.90 -9.39
CA TRP A 498 18.95 2.07 -10.01
C TRP A 498 19.74 2.92 -9.02
#